data_7ea27f2c3df2e17f00d4bde552205524
#
_entry.id   7ea27f2c3df2e17f00d4bde552205524
#
_cell.length_a   1.000
_cell.length_b   1.000
_cell.length_c   1.000
_cell.angle_alpha   90.00
_cell.angle_beta   90.00
_cell.angle_gamma   90.00
#
_symmetry.space_group_name_H-M   'P 1'
#
loop_
_entity.id
_entity.type
_entity.pdbx_description
1 polymer ?
#
loop_
_entity_poly.entity_id
_entity_poly.type
_entity_poly.pdbx_seq_one_letter_code
_entity_poly.pdbx_strand_id
1 'polypeptide(L)' 'MNGMAYVRILRDLREDADKTQTQIAEVLGTSQTMYARYERGANEMPIHHLITLSKYSGVSTDYLLGLSKER' A
#
# COMPACT_ATOMS: atom_id res chain seq x y z
N MET A 1 -2.08 2.66 19.66
CA MET A 1 -1.47 2.53 18.33
C MET A 1 -2.54 2.60 17.26
N ASN A 2 -2.27 3.31 16.21
CA ASN A 2 -3.21 3.44 15.11
C ASN A 2 -2.91 2.37 14.05
N GLY A 3 -3.73 1.32 14.00
CA GLY A 3 -3.59 0.24 13.01
C GLY A 3 -3.84 0.70 11.58
N MET A 4 -4.27 1.95 11.39
CA MET A 4 -4.56 2.51 10.08
C MET A 4 -3.44 3.39 9.55
N ALA A 5 -2.30 3.44 10.23
CA ALA A 5 -1.18 4.28 9.80
C ALA A 5 -0.71 3.95 8.39
N TYR A 6 -0.72 2.66 8.02
CA TYR A 6 -0.26 2.23 6.71
C TYR A 6 -1.15 2.74 5.57
N VAL A 7 -2.40 3.04 5.86
CA VAL A 7 -3.36 3.50 4.84
C VAL A 7 -2.86 4.79 4.17
N ARG A 8 -2.41 5.75 4.99
CA ARG A 8 -1.86 7.00 4.47
C ARG A 8 -0.58 6.75 3.68
N ILE A 9 0.26 5.86 4.18
CA ILE A 9 1.52 5.55 3.52
C ILE A 9 1.29 4.93 2.15
N LEU A 10 0.30 4.06 2.02
CA LEU A 10 -0.06 3.47 0.73
C LEU A 10 -0.40 4.55 -0.29
N ARG A 11 -1.26 5.48 0.09
CA ARG A 11 -1.67 6.55 -0.81
C ARG A 11 -0.50 7.47 -1.15
N ASP A 12 0.28 7.85 -0.14
CA ASP A 12 1.42 8.74 -0.36
C ASP A 12 2.42 8.13 -1.33
N LEU A 13 2.75 6.84 -1.17
CA LEU A 13 3.65 6.16 -2.08
C LEU A 13 3.10 6.11 -3.50
N ARG A 14 1.81 5.83 -3.64
CA ARG A 14 1.17 5.76 -4.95
C ARG A 14 1.21 7.13 -5.63
N GLU A 15 0.86 8.18 -4.90
CA GLU A 15 0.86 9.54 -5.44
C GLU A 15 2.27 10.01 -5.77
N ASP A 16 3.24 9.69 -4.91
CA ASP A 16 4.64 10.04 -5.17
C ASP A 16 5.15 9.37 -6.45
N ALA A 17 4.69 8.17 -6.75
CA ALA A 17 5.07 7.45 -7.96
C ALA A 17 4.24 7.85 -9.18
N ASP A 18 3.28 8.75 -8.99
CA ASP A 18 2.40 9.24 -10.06
C ASP A 18 1.59 8.11 -10.68
N LYS A 19 1.06 7.22 -9.82
CA LYS A 19 0.29 6.07 -10.27
C LYS A 19 -1.16 6.20 -9.84
N THR A 20 -2.05 5.60 -10.64
CA THR A 20 -3.47 5.51 -10.30
C THR A 20 -3.72 4.30 -9.42
N GLN A 21 -4.89 4.27 -8.76
CA GLN A 21 -5.30 3.09 -7.99
C GLN A 21 -5.39 1.86 -8.88
N THR A 22 -5.88 2.02 -10.12
CA THR A 22 -5.98 0.92 -11.06
C THR A 22 -4.60 0.33 -11.38
N GLN A 23 -3.60 1.19 -11.58
CA GLN A 23 -2.25 0.73 -11.89
C GLN A 23 -1.66 -0.08 -10.73
N ILE A 24 -1.83 0.39 -9.50
CA ILE A 24 -1.33 -0.34 -8.34
C ILE A 24 -2.11 -1.63 -8.14
N ALA A 25 -3.43 -1.60 -8.35
CA ALA A 25 -4.25 -2.82 -8.26
C ALA A 25 -3.74 -3.89 -9.23
N GLU A 26 -3.37 -3.49 -10.45
CA GLU A 26 -2.82 -4.42 -11.43
C GLU A 26 -1.51 -5.04 -10.96
N VAL A 27 -0.63 -4.23 -10.35
CA VAL A 27 0.63 -4.74 -9.79
C VAL A 27 0.37 -5.80 -8.73
N LEU A 28 -0.66 -5.59 -7.91
CA LEU A 28 -0.99 -6.50 -6.82
C LEU A 28 -1.84 -7.70 -7.28
N GLY A 29 -2.38 -7.65 -8.50
CA GLY A 29 -3.26 -8.70 -8.99
C GLY A 29 -4.64 -8.66 -8.37
N THR A 30 -5.12 -7.48 -8.00
CA THR A 30 -6.44 -7.31 -7.41
C THR A 30 -7.23 -6.27 -8.21
N SER A 31 -8.49 -6.04 -7.84
CA SER A 31 -9.33 -5.06 -8.52
C SER A 31 -9.10 -3.66 -7.97
N GLN A 32 -9.40 -2.65 -8.80
CA GLN A 32 -9.33 -1.26 -8.35
C GLN A 32 -10.26 -1.02 -7.16
N THR A 33 -11.44 -1.62 -7.18
CA THR A 33 -12.40 -1.48 -6.09
C THR A 33 -11.80 -2.01 -4.78
N MET A 34 -11.17 -3.18 -4.82
CA MET A 34 -10.56 -3.77 -3.63
C MET A 34 -9.37 -2.94 -3.16
N TYR A 35 -8.51 -2.48 -4.09
CA TYR A 35 -7.37 -1.66 -3.71
C TYR A 35 -7.84 -0.34 -3.06
N ALA A 36 -8.91 0.27 -3.59
CA ALA A 36 -9.46 1.48 -3.00
C ALA A 36 -9.90 1.25 -1.56
N ARG A 37 -10.41 0.04 -1.26
CA ARG A 37 -10.80 -0.31 0.11
C ARG A 37 -9.58 -0.38 1.04
N TYR A 38 -8.45 -0.82 0.52
CA TYR A 38 -7.20 -0.82 1.31
C TYR A 38 -6.80 0.63 1.65
N GLU A 39 -6.85 1.52 0.66
CA GLU A 39 -6.47 2.93 0.90
C GLU A 39 -7.43 3.67 1.82
N ARG A 40 -8.69 3.23 1.90
CA ARG A 40 -9.67 3.81 2.83
C ARG A 40 -9.62 3.18 4.22
N GLY A 41 -8.91 2.07 4.36
CA GLY A 41 -8.91 1.33 5.61
C GLY A 41 -10.16 0.50 5.83
N ALA A 42 -10.99 0.32 4.79
CA ALA A 42 -12.19 -0.51 4.88
C ALA A 42 -11.86 -1.99 4.98
N ASN A 43 -10.72 -2.40 4.39
CA ASN A 43 -10.24 -3.77 4.44
C ASN A 43 -8.74 -3.75 4.74
N GLU A 44 -8.27 -4.72 5.51
CA GLU A 44 -6.84 -4.91 5.73
C GLU A 44 -6.19 -5.46 4.47
N MET A 45 -4.99 -4.97 4.16
CA MET A 45 -4.24 -5.49 3.03
C MET A 45 -3.64 -6.85 3.39
N PRO A 46 -3.85 -7.88 2.56
CA PRO A 46 -3.20 -9.18 2.79
C PRO A 46 -1.69 -9.06 2.78
N ILE A 47 -1.03 -9.93 3.54
CA ILE A 47 0.44 -9.90 3.66
C ILE A 47 1.12 -10.07 2.30
N HIS A 48 0.60 -10.94 1.43
CA HIS A 48 1.22 -11.15 0.12
C HIS A 48 1.18 -9.90 -0.75
N HIS A 49 0.14 -9.07 -0.62
CA HIS A 49 0.10 -7.79 -1.32
C HIS A 49 1.11 -6.81 -0.73
N LEU A 50 1.27 -6.85 0.58
CA LEU A 50 2.24 -6.00 1.26
C LEU A 50 3.66 -6.30 0.77
N ILE A 51 4.00 -7.58 0.65
CA ILE A 51 5.30 -8.01 0.16
C ILE A 51 5.51 -7.57 -1.29
N THR A 52 4.50 -7.77 -2.14
CA THR A 52 4.57 -7.37 -3.55
C THR A 52 4.79 -5.86 -3.66
N LEU A 53 4.05 -5.08 -2.88
CA LEU A 53 4.14 -3.63 -2.93
C LEU A 53 5.51 -3.16 -2.43
N SER A 54 6.05 -3.80 -1.40
CA SER A 54 7.39 -3.49 -0.90
C SER A 54 8.42 -3.66 -2.01
N LYS A 55 8.37 -4.77 -2.72
CA LYS A 55 9.31 -5.05 -3.81
C LYS A 55 9.13 -4.09 -4.97
N TYR A 56 7.89 -3.82 -5.33
CA TYR A 56 7.58 -2.92 -6.45
C TYR A 56 8.04 -1.49 -6.16
N SER A 57 7.78 -1.01 -4.93
CA SER A 57 8.08 0.37 -4.56
C SER A 57 9.53 0.58 -4.10
N GLY A 58 10.25 -0.49 -3.82
CA GLY A 58 11.61 -0.40 -3.33
C GLY A 58 11.70 0.12 -1.90
N VAL A 59 10.66 -0.10 -1.09
CA VAL A 59 10.64 0.30 0.32
C VAL A 59 10.45 -0.95 1.18
N SER A 60 10.85 -0.86 2.45
CA SER A 60 10.71 -1.99 3.37
C SER A 60 9.25 -2.19 3.78
N THR A 61 8.90 -3.42 4.16
CA THR A 61 7.58 -3.69 4.73
C THR A 61 7.40 -2.93 6.04
N ASP A 62 8.46 -2.74 6.82
CA ASP A 62 8.40 -1.95 8.05
C ASP A 62 7.98 -0.52 7.74
N TYR A 63 8.53 0.07 6.68
CA TYR A 63 8.14 1.42 6.28
C TYR A 63 6.65 1.45 5.89
N LEU A 64 6.21 0.47 5.10
CA LEU A 64 4.81 0.39 4.67
C LEU A 64 3.86 0.27 5.85
N LEU A 65 4.27 -0.44 6.90
CA LEU A 65 3.44 -0.65 8.09
C LEU A 65 3.50 0.51 9.07
N GLY A 66 4.36 1.51 8.80
CA GLY A 66 4.51 2.64 9.69
C GLY A 66 5.40 2.35 10.89
N LEU A 67 6.18 1.27 10.83
CA LEU A 67 7.07 0.86 11.92
C LEU A 67 8.47 1.46 11.78
N SER A 68 8.78 2.02 10.62
CA SER A 68 10.09 2.62 10.35
C SER A 68 9.88 3.87 9.50
N LYS A 69 10.70 4.89 9.71
CA LYS A 69 10.69 6.10 8.88
C LYS A 69 11.64 5.99 7.71
N GLU A 70 12.43 4.94 7.66
CA GLU A 70 13.39 4.71 6.59
C GLU A 70 12.77 3.81 5.52
N ARG A 71 12.88 4.25 4.29
CA ARG A 71 12.42 3.48 3.16
C ARG A 71 13.43 2.41 2.81
#